data_61a53ea000056fb6cccc46ae344a81b7
#
_entry.id   61a53ea000056fb6cccc46ae344a81b7
#
_cell.length_a   1.000
_cell.length_b   1.000
_cell.length_c   1.000
_cell.angle_alpha   90.00
_cell.angle_beta   90.00
_cell.angle_gamma   90.00
#
_symmetry.space_group_name_H-M   'P 1'
#
loop_
_entity.id
_entity.type
_entity.pdbx_description
1 polymer ?
#
loop_
_entity_poly.entity_id
_entity_poly.type
_entity_poly.pdbx_seq_one_letter_code
_entity_poly.pdbx_strand_id
1 'polypeptide(L)'
;MNTAKKLLKTLQSSDELVASLLALSETENICLLDSCGVDYSGSNFLIAGINPIEFFEITNENPSETLLFLDDKLSSEDLFSIFTISYQFGLKLEKINPREKNHQGFNEPDIFLAIFDCLVVHDYQMRKTFLVGNEKRFDEIEAKLESSQNHKQFNHSPTDKTVPVTSNFSKPKYLAAIEKIKEHIRRGDTYQTNLTQQIRARLPEDLTAQKIFWNLRKNNPAPFAAFLQRKDSTVISASPERFFRVESGEWRAESEKKSSYQCSTLNSPLSTLHSPLISASPIKGTRPRGTNFEEDLILQNELLGSEKDRAENVMIVDLLRNDLGRICEFGSVEVEKLCDLETHPTLFHLVSTINGNLRANIKFSDIIRAAFPCGSITGAPKIRTMQIIDELETAPRGLSMGTIGYSIPDSRFQIPDSKSDIHHSPSTIHHYYDLSVAIRTMVIHGQTAVFNVGGGIVIDSDPETEYEETLLKAKALLKAFGGKL
;
A
#
# COMPACT_ATOMS: atom_id res chain seq x y z
N MET A 1 3.85 -15.72 25.41
CA MET A 1 5.11 -15.15 25.96
C MET A 1 5.02 -13.64 25.85
N ASN A 2 5.38 -12.87 26.89
CA ASN A 2 5.37 -11.41 26.79
C ASN A 2 6.33 -10.98 25.65
N THR A 3 5.83 -10.12 24.76
CA THR A 3 6.65 -9.55 23.68
C THR A 3 7.71 -8.65 24.29
N ALA A 4 8.95 -8.99 24.08
CA ALA A 4 10.05 -8.15 24.49
C ALA A 4 10.11 -6.89 23.65
N LYS A 5 10.35 -5.76 24.30
CA LYS A 5 10.51 -4.45 23.67
C LYS A 5 11.70 -3.74 24.27
N LYS A 6 12.61 -3.29 23.41
CA LYS A 6 13.80 -2.53 23.83
C LYS A 6 13.80 -1.15 23.16
N LEU A 7 13.87 -0.08 23.95
CA LEU A 7 14.03 1.28 23.45
C LEU A 7 15.46 1.48 22.94
N LEU A 8 15.60 1.87 21.69
CA LEU A 8 16.87 2.30 21.12
C LEU A 8 17.13 3.78 21.45
N LYS A 9 18.25 4.06 22.12
CA LYS A 9 18.62 5.42 22.54
C LYS A 9 19.56 6.13 21.57
N THR A 10 20.19 5.38 20.67
CA THR A 10 21.27 5.83 19.81
C THR A 10 20.80 6.54 18.53
N LEU A 11 19.58 6.28 18.08
CA LEU A 11 19.00 6.89 16.88
C LEU A 11 18.08 8.05 17.26
N GLN A 12 18.50 9.27 16.91
CA GLN A 12 17.81 10.50 17.34
C GLN A 12 16.70 10.94 16.39
N SER A 13 16.72 10.48 15.11
CA SER A 13 15.72 10.85 14.12
C SER A 13 15.33 9.70 13.20
N SER A 14 14.14 9.78 12.61
CA SER A 14 13.69 8.81 11.59
C SER A 14 14.57 8.85 10.34
N ASP A 15 15.15 9.99 10.00
CA ASP A 15 16.04 10.12 8.86
C ASP A 15 17.37 9.37 9.09
N GLU A 16 17.95 9.48 10.28
CA GLU A 16 19.12 8.69 10.65
C GLU A 16 18.83 7.20 10.61
N LEU A 17 17.68 6.77 11.13
CA LEU A 17 17.26 5.37 11.08
C LEU A 17 17.13 4.88 9.64
N VAL A 18 16.42 5.62 8.77
CA VAL A 18 16.29 5.24 7.37
C VAL A 18 17.63 5.21 6.65
N ALA A 19 18.49 6.20 6.87
CA ALA A 19 19.84 6.21 6.29
C ALA A 19 20.67 4.98 6.73
N SER A 20 20.61 4.61 8.01
CA SER A 20 21.28 3.41 8.54
C SER A 20 20.72 2.13 7.93
N LEU A 21 19.39 1.98 7.81
CA LEU A 21 18.74 0.82 7.19
C LEU A 21 19.10 0.69 5.69
N LEU A 22 19.12 1.81 4.97
CA LEU A 22 19.52 1.82 3.55
C LEU A 22 21.01 1.50 3.37
N ALA A 23 21.89 1.94 4.29
CA ALA A 23 23.29 1.55 4.27
C ALA A 23 23.46 0.05 4.56
N LEU A 24 22.73 -0.48 5.55
CA LEU A 24 22.72 -1.91 5.85
C LEU A 24 22.23 -2.77 4.68
N SER A 25 21.36 -2.24 3.84
CA SER A 25 20.82 -2.98 2.68
C SER A 25 21.88 -3.31 1.61
N GLU A 26 23.10 -2.84 1.73
CA GLU A 26 24.22 -3.25 0.87
C GLU A 26 24.79 -4.63 1.26
N THR A 27 24.61 -5.06 2.52
CA THR A 27 25.15 -6.32 3.07
C THR A 27 24.10 -7.22 3.70
N GLU A 28 22.98 -6.67 4.07
CA GLU A 28 21.87 -7.35 4.76
C GLU A 28 20.60 -7.27 3.92
N ASN A 29 19.67 -8.19 4.13
CA ASN A 29 18.36 -8.12 3.49
C ASN A 29 17.40 -7.27 4.33
N ILE A 30 16.93 -6.18 3.75
CA ILE A 30 16.07 -5.19 4.42
C ILE A 30 14.69 -5.13 3.78
N CYS A 31 13.65 -5.21 4.62
CA CYS A 31 12.30 -4.83 4.26
C CYS A 31 11.87 -3.65 5.14
N LEU A 32 11.61 -2.51 4.53
CA LEU A 32 11.25 -1.25 5.19
C LEU A 32 9.90 -0.76 4.70
N LEU A 33 8.99 -0.47 5.62
CA LEU A 33 7.73 0.24 5.41
C LEU A 33 7.78 1.52 6.23
N ASP A 34 7.41 2.66 5.63
CA ASP A 34 7.57 3.96 6.27
C ASP A 34 6.38 4.88 5.98
N SER A 35 5.73 5.38 7.02
CA SER A 35 4.70 6.41 6.88
C SER A 35 5.28 7.80 6.60
N CYS A 36 6.60 7.95 6.61
CA CYS A 36 7.31 9.23 6.42
C CYS A 36 6.86 10.33 7.40
N GLY A 37 6.21 9.99 8.49
CA GLY A 37 5.58 10.94 9.41
C GLY A 37 4.40 11.71 8.81
N VAL A 38 3.84 11.23 7.70
CA VAL A 38 2.61 11.78 7.13
C VAL A 38 1.45 11.40 8.05
N ASP A 39 0.69 12.41 8.47
CA ASP A 39 -0.50 12.18 9.30
C ASP A 39 -1.60 11.54 8.44
N TYR A 40 -1.79 10.26 8.64
CA TYR A 40 -2.81 9.45 7.99
C TYR A 40 -3.41 8.50 9.01
N SER A 41 -4.71 8.35 9.04
CA SER A 41 -5.44 7.57 10.05
C SER A 41 -4.80 6.21 10.33
N GLY A 42 -4.14 6.08 11.48
CA GLY A 42 -3.49 4.87 11.98
C GLY A 42 -2.18 4.45 11.29
N SER A 43 -1.57 5.30 10.46
CA SER A 43 -0.31 5.00 9.77
C SER A 43 0.80 5.97 10.24
N ASN A 44 1.28 5.78 11.47
CA ASN A 44 2.27 6.68 12.09
C ASN A 44 3.59 5.97 12.44
N PHE A 45 3.88 4.87 11.74
CA PHE A 45 5.05 4.05 12.04
C PHE A 45 5.99 3.91 10.85
N LEU A 46 7.28 3.74 11.18
CA LEU A 46 8.24 3.08 10.34
C LEU A 46 8.44 1.68 10.91
N ILE A 47 8.37 0.66 10.06
CA ILE A 47 8.53 -0.74 10.41
C ILE A 47 9.61 -1.32 9.52
N ALA A 48 10.65 -1.90 10.10
CA ALA A 48 11.72 -2.52 9.32
C ALA A 48 12.10 -3.90 9.87
N GLY A 49 12.23 -4.86 8.97
CA GLY A 49 12.82 -6.16 9.24
C GLY A 49 14.22 -6.26 8.65
N ILE A 50 15.17 -6.81 9.42
CA ILE A 50 16.54 -7.04 9.01
C ILE A 50 16.80 -8.55 9.00
N ASN A 51 17.16 -9.08 7.83
CA ASN A 51 17.42 -10.51 7.61
C ASN A 51 16.21 -11.38 8.01
N PRO A 52 15.27 -11.59 7.11
CA PRO A 52 14.12 -12.44 7.37
C PRO A 52 14.58 -13.87 7.73
N ILE A 53 13.90 -14.51 8.68
CA ILE A 53 14.14 -15.92 9.04
C ILE A 53 13.59 -16.88 7.99
N GLU A 54 12.55 -16.48 7.26
CA GLU A 54 12.01 -17.17 6.11
C GLU A 54 11.72 -16.15 5.00
N PHE A 55 11.90 -16.59 3.76
CA PHE A 55 11.78 -15.73 2.57
C PHE A 55 11.20 -16.53 1.41
N PHE A 56 10.14 -16.04 0.79
CA PHE A 56 9.45 -16.74 -0.28
C PHE A 56 9.11 -15.81 -1.45
N GLU A 57 9.35 -16.29 -2.65
CA GLU A 57 8.79 -15.75 -3.89
C GLU A 57 8.01 -16.87 -4.58
N ILE A 58 6.71 -16.68 -4.69
CA ILE A 58 5.79 -17.75 -5.13
C ILE A 58 5.16 -17.33 -6.45
N THR A 59 5.21 -18.23 -7.40
CA THR A 59 4.43 -18.16 -8.65
C THR A 59 3.78 -19.55 -8.81
N ASN A 60 2.45 -19.62 -8.71
CA ASN A 60 1.71 -20.87 -8.78
C ASN A 60 0.48 -20.68 -9.66
N GLU A 61 0.20 -21.70 -10.49
CA GLU A 61 -1.02 -21.71 -11.32
C GLU A 61 -2.29 -21.93 -10.49
N ASN A 62 -2.18 -22.54 -9.31
CA ASN A 62 -3.31 -22.73 -8.40
C ASN A 62 -3.35 -21.66 -7.31
N PRO A 63 -4.17 -20.61 -7.45
CA PRO A 63 -4.25 -19.53 -6.47
C PRO A 63 -4.78 -20.00 -5.10
N SER A 64 -5.52 -21.12 -5.05
CA SER A 64 -6.02 -21.63 -3.78
C SER A 64 -4.91 -22.23 -2.91
N GLU A 65 -3.93 -22.90 -3.50
CA GLU A 65 -2.76 -23.39 -2.77
C GLU A 65 -1.91 -22.23 -2.24
N THR A 66 -1.73 -21.17 -3.05
CA THR A 66 -1.03 -19.97 -2.63
C THR A 66 -1.71 -19.29 -1.45
N LEU A 67 -3.04 -19.20 -1.46
CA LEU A 67 -3.79 -18.61 -0.36
C LEU A 67 -3.75 -19.46 0.91
N LEU A 68 -3.82 -20.79 0.80
CA LEU A 68 -3.66 -21.70 1.95
C LEU A 68 -2.25 -21.56 2.56
N PHE A 69 -1.23 -21.46 1.72
CA PHE A 69 0.13 -21.19 2.17
C PHE A 69 0.24 -19.87 2.92
N LEU A 70 -0.39 -18.80 2.42
CA LEU A 70 -0.42 -17.51 3.13
C LEU A 70 -1.12 -17.62 4.49
N ASP A 71 -2.27 -18.29 4.57
CA ASP A 71 -2.96 -18.50 5.84
C ASP A 71 -2.08 -19.24 6.85
N ASP A 72 -1.37 -20.28 6.41
CA ASP A 72 -0.44 -21.05 7.27
C ASP A 72 0.68 -20.15 7.79
N LYS A 73 1.36 -19.40 6.90
CA LYS A 73 2.49 -18.56 7.26
C LYS A 73 2.11 -17.33 8.08
N LEU A 74 0.94 -16.75 7.83
CA LEU A 74 0.45 -15.57 8.55
C LEU A 74 -0.28 -15.91 9.86
N SER A 75 -0.46 -17.18 10.20
CA SER A 75 -1.12 -17.61 11.44
C SER A 75 -0.21 -17.68 12.66
N SER A 76 1.10 -17.47 12.51
CA SER A 76 2.06 -17.58 13.61
C SER A 76 1.89 -16.45 14.62
N GLU A 77 1.59 -16.78 15.88
CA GLU A 77 1.41 -15.82 16.98
C GLU A 77 2.71 -15.11 17.41
N ASP A 78 3.86 -15.56 16.90
CA ASP A 78 5.18 -15.12 17.32
C ASP A 78 5.99 -14.40 16.21
N LEU A 79 5.51 -14.37 14.98
CA LEU A 79 6.28 -13.88 13.83
C LEU A 79 5.59 -12.70 13.15
N PHE A 80 6.42 -11.83 12.61
CA PHE A 80 6.00 -10.68 11.82
C PHE A 80 6.18 -10.98 10.34
N SER A 81 5.34 -10.43 9.50
CA SER A 81 5.44 -10.63 8.06
C SER A 81 5.34 -9.32 7.29
N ILE A 82 6.19 -9.19 6.27
CA ILE A 82 6.10 -8.13 5.25
C ILE A 82 5.96 -8.82 3.90
N PHE A 83 4.97 -8.41 3.10
CA PHE A 83 4.64 -9.13 1.87
C PHE A 83 4.10 -8.23 0.77
N THR A 84 4.10 -8.76 -0.45
CA THR A 84 3.43 -8.15 -1.60
C THR A 84 2.58 -9.19 -2.32
N ILE A 85 1.48 -8.72 -2.93
CA ILE A 85 0.63 -9.53 -3.81
C ILE A 85 0.53 -8.81 -5.15
N SER A 86 0.93 -9.47 -6.24
CA SER A 86 0.92 -8.88 -7.58
C SER A 86 -0.49 -8.77 -8.15
N TYR A 87 -0.71 -7.81 -9.05
CA TYR A 87 -1.99 -7.70 -9.77
C TYR A 87 -2.32 -8.96 -10.57
N GLN A 88 -1.31 -9.64 -11.14
CA GLN A 88 -1.47 -10.88 -11.91
C GLN A 88 -2.08 -12.00 -11.08
N PHE A 89 -1.79 -12.06 -9.78
CA PHE A 89 -2.45 -13.00 -8.88
C PHE A 89 -3.97 -12.79 -8.84
N GLY A 90 -4.43 -11.53 -8.92
CA GLY A 90 -5.86 -11.21 -9.02
C GLY A 90 -6.53 -11.80 -10.26
N LEU A 91 -5.84 -11.84 -11.41
CA LEU A 91 -6.38 -12.51 -12.61
C LEU A 91 -6.58 -14.01 -12.38
N LYS A 92 -5.64 -14.66 -11.70
CA LYS A 92 -5.74 -16.09 -11.34
C LYS A 92 -6.89 -16.34 -10.36
N LEU A 93 -7.08 -15.46 -9.36
CA LEU A 93 -8.21 -15.54 -8.42
C LEU A 93 -9.56 -15.48 -9.13
N GLU A 94 -9.71 -14.56 -10.08
CA GLU A 94 -10.94 -14.36 -10.84
C GLU A 94 -11.03 -15.26 -12.08
N LYS A 95 -10.10 -16.22 -12.22
CA LYS A 95 -10.05 -17.19 -13.34
C LYS A 95 -10.05 -16.51 -14.71
N ILE A 96 -9.42 -15.37 -14.81
CA ILE A 96 -9.21 -14.65 -16.08
C ILE A 96 -7.91 -15.18 -16.68
N ASN A 97 -8.01 -15.82 -17.85
CA ASN A 97 -6.84 -16.25 -18.61
C ASN A 97 -6.19 -15.02 -19.27
N PRO A 98 -5.01 -14.58 -18.81
CA PRO A 98 -4.36 -13.41 -19.37
C PRO A 98 -3.97 -13.66 -20.83
N ARG A 99 -4.13 -12.64 -21.67
CA ARG A 99 -3.58 -12.66 -23.03
C ARG A 99 -2.06 -12.70 -22.97
N GLU A 100 -1.46 -13.33 -23.98
CA GLU A 100 -0.01 -13.27 -24.15
C GLU A 100 0.45 -11.82 -24.27
N LYS A 101 1.31 -11.38 -23.34
CA LYS A 101 1.89 -10.05 -23.31
C LYS A 101 3.41 -10.15 -23.30
N ASN A 102 4.05 -9.15 -23.83
CA ASN A 102 5.50 -9.10 -23.82
C ASN A 102 6.01 -8.81 -22.40
N HIS A 103 6.43 -9.83 -21.67
CA HIS A 103 7.02 -9.71 -20.34
C HIS A 103 8.41 -9.07 -20.33
N GLN A 104 9.06 -8.92 -21.52
CA GLN A 104 10.40 -8.34 -21.70
C GLN A 104 11.42 -8.84 -20.64
N GLY A 105 11.31 -10.13 -20.27
CA GLY A 105 12.27 -10.79 -19.38
C GLY A 105 12.04 -10.63 -17.88
N PHE A 106 10.94 -10.00 -17.42
CA PHE A 106 10.63 -9.87 -15.99
C PHE A 106 9.44 -10.75 -15.59
N ASN A 107 9.71 -11.68 -14.67
CA ASN A 107 8.67 -12.46 -14.02
C ASN A 107 8.44 -11.88 -12.62
N GLU A 108 7.33 -11.19 -12.46
CA GLU A 108 6.89 -10.73 -11.13
C GLU A 108 6.28 -11.92 -10.39
N PRO A 109 6.72 -12.23 -9.15
CA PRO A 109 6.10 -13.29 -8.35
C PRO A 109 4.65 -12.91 -8.03
N ASP A 110 3.78 -13.92 -7.91
CA ASP A 110 2.41 -13.70 -7.42
C ASP A 110 2.45 -13.14 -6.01
N ILE A 111 3.29 -13.74 -5.17
CA ILE A 111 3.50 -13.37 -3.77
C ILE A 111 4.99 -13.26 -3.49
N PHE A 112 5.37 -12.19 -2.83
CA PHE A 112 6.60 -12.09 -2.05
C PHE A 112 6.23 -12.08 -0.57
N LEU A 113 6.93 -12.87 0.26
CA LEU A 113 6.72 -12.94 1.70
C LEU A 113 8.06 -13.04 2.42
N ALA A 114 8.31 -12.11 3.33
CA ALA A 114 9.45 -12.12 4.24
C ALA A 114 8.94 -12.20 5.68
N ILE A 115 9.46 -13.14 6.45
CA ILE A 115 9.05 -13.44 7.84
C ILE A 115 10.19 -13.09 8.79
N PHE A 116 9.86 -12.39 9.86
CA PHE A 116 10.81 -11.88 10.85
C PHE A 116 10.41 -12.29 12.26
N ASP A 117 11.38 -12.56 13.10
CA ASP A 117 11.22 -12.77 14.54
C ASP A 117 11.45 -11.49 15.35
N CYS A 118 12.03 -10.46 14.74
CA CYS A 118 12.29 -9.17 15.36
C CYS A 118 12.15 -8.04 14.35
N LEU A 119 11.54 -6.92 14.76
CA LEU A 119 11.39 -5.71 13.96
C LEU A 119 12.01 -4.49 14.66
N VAL A 120 12.44 -3.54 13.84
CA VAL A 120 12.73 -2.16 14.24
C VAL A 120 11.47 -1.35 13.97
N VAL A 121 10.93 -0.69 14.99
CA VAL A 121 9.71 0.12 14.89
C VAL A 121 10.00 1.53 15.39
N HIS A 122 9.79 2.53 14.54
CA HIS A 122 9.83 3.94 14.94
C HIS A 122 8.41 4.51 14.97
N ASP A 123 8.04 5.04 16.12
CA ASP A 123 6.78 5.74 16.33
C ASP A 123 7.00 7.25 16.11
N TYR A 124 6.38 7.80 15.07
CA TYR A 124 6.52 9.21 14.70
C TYR A 124 5.85 10.15 15.70
N GLN A 125 4.78 9.71 16.37
CA GLN A 125 4.09 10.52 17.37
C GLN A 125 4.91 10.60 18.65
N MET A 126 5.42 9.47 19.13
CA MET A 126 6.30 9.40 20.31
C MET A 126 7.73 9.83 20.02
N ARG A 127 8.15 9.87 18.75
CA ARG A 127 9.52 10.10 18.29
C ARG A 127 10.52 9.14 18.95
N LYS A 128 10.15 7.86 19.03
CA LYS A 128 10.92 6.80 19.67
C LYS A 128 11.08 5.61 18.76
N THR A 129 12.25 4.98 18.82
CA THR A 129 12.56 3.76 18.09
C THR A 129 12.68 2.59 19.06
N PHE A 130 12.07 1.48 18.68
CA PHE A 130 12.04 0.26 19.48
C PHE A 130 12.48 -0.95 18.67
N LEU A 131 13.10 -1.92 19.33
CA LEU A 131 13.15 -3.30 18.87
C LEU A 131 11.98 -4.05 19.48
N VAL A 132 11.29 -4.85 18.68
CA VAL A 132 10.08 -5.59 19.07
C VAL A 132 10.20 -7.02 18.59
N GLY A 133 10.04 -8.00 19.47
CA GLY A 133 10.06 -9.42 19.13
C GLY A 133 11.04 -10.24 19.95
N ASN A 134 11.88 -11.05 19.30
CA ASN A 134 12.83 -11.97 19.92
C ASN A 134 13.99 -11.21 20.58
N GLU A 135 14.04 -11.18 21.93
CA GLU A 135 15.07 -10.48 22.71
C GLU A 135 16.49 -10.89 22.35
N LYS A 136 16.69 -12.14 21.95
CA LYS A 136 18.02 -12.65 21.60
C LYS A 136 18.63 -11.97 20.38
N ARG A 137 17.79 -11.32 19.57
CA ARG A 137 18.20 -10.57 18.37
C ARG A 137 18.50 -9.11 18.65
N PHE A 138 18.11 -8.57 19.82
CA PHE A 138 18.17 -7.13 20.08
C PHE A 138 19.59 -6.56 20.02
N ASP A 139 20.53 -7.21 20.69
CA ASP A 139 21.92 -6.71 20.73
C ASP A 139 22.60 -6.81 19.36
N GLU A 140 22.31 -7.86 18.60
CA GLU A 140 22.79 -8.02 17.22
C GLU A 140 22.29 -6.88 16.32
N ILE A 141 20.95 -6.62 16.36
CA ILE A 141 20.33 -5.62 15.51
C ILE A 141 20.79 -4.21 15.91
N GLU A 142 20.88 -3.91 17.20
CA GLU A 142 21.40 -2.62 17.70
C GLU A 142 22.82 -2.39 17.23
N ALA A 143 23.73 -3.36 17.38
CA ALA A 143 25.11 -3.27 16.92
C ALA A 143 25.21 -3.06 15.38
N LYS A 144 24.37 -3.72 14.58
CA LYS A 144 24.28 -3.48 13.13
C LYS A 144 23.86 -2.06 12.81
N LEU A 145 22.82 -1.55 13.46
CA LEU A 145 22.36 -0.17 13.27
C LEU A 145 23.40 0.86 13.66
N GLU A 146 24.10 0.66 14.79
CA GLU A 146 25.19 1.55 15.25
C GLU A 146 26.37 1.56 14.28
N SER A 147 26.79 0.39 13.80
CA SER A 147 27.89 0.29 12.85
C SER A 147 27.61 0.98 11.52
N SER A 148 26.34 1.01 11.12
CA SER A 148 25.91 1.62 9.86
C SER A 148 25.80 3.15 9.90
N GLN A 149 25.74 3.77 11.09
CA GLN A 149 25.65 5.24 11.25
C GLN A 149 26.85 5.98 10.66
N ASN A 150 28.03 5.35 10.65
CA ASN A 150 29.26 5.92 10.10
C ASN A 150 29.40 5.80 8.57
N HIS A 151 28.46 5.12 7.92
CA HIS A 151 28.51 4.87 6.49
C HIS A 151 27.47 5.72 5.73
N LYS A 152 28.01 6.64 4.92
CA LYS A 152 27.32 7.44 3.90
C LYS A 152 26.14 8.31 4.38
N GLN A 153 26.39 9.58 4.49
CA GLN A 153 25.33 10.58 4.33
C GLN A 153 24.76 10.43 2.91
N PHE A 154 23.48 10.04 2.82
CA PHE A 154 22.74 10.18 1.57
C PHE A 154 22.54 11.67 1.31
N ASN A 155 23.55 12.31 0.70
CA ASN A 155 23.43 13.70 0.30
C ASN A 155 22.41 13.77 -0.84
N HIS A 156 21.46 14.65 -0.68
CA HIS A 156 20.48 15.00 -1.70
C HIS A 156 21.21 15.72 -2.85
N SER A 157 21.84 14.97 -3.75
CA SER A 157 22.30 15.49 -5.02
C SER A 157 21.23 15.16 -6.05
N PRO A 158 20.55 16.14 -6.65
CA PRO A 158 19.78 15.90 -7.85
C PRO A 158 20.71 15.17 -8.84
N THR A 159 20.22 14.10 -9.43
CA THR A 159 20.97 13.49 -10.53
C THR A 159 20.97 14.48 -11.67
N ASP A 160 22.12 15.12 -11.95
CA ASP A 160 22.28 16.01 -13.13
C ASP A 160 22.16 15.24 -14.46
N LYS A 161 22.12 13.91 -14.37
CA LYS A 161 21.98 13.01 -15.52
C LYS A 161 20.50 12.79 -15.84
N THR A 162 20.09 13.14 -17.03
CA THR A 162 18.77 12.76 -17.56
C THR A 162 18.77 11.29 -17.93
N VAL A 163 17.86 10.50 -17.34
CA VAL A 163 17.67 9.08 -17.65
C VAL A 163 16.53 8.94 -18.67
N PRO A 164 16.79 8.45 -19.89
CA PRO A 164 15.75 8.24 -20.89
C PRO A 164 14.81 7.14 -20.43
N VAL A 165 13.52 7.34 -20.64
CA VAL A 165 12.49 6.36 -20.32
C VAL A 165 11.71 5.97 -21.57
N THR A 166 11.09 4.80 -21.55
CA THR A 166 10.23 4.30 -22.61
C THR A 166 8.88 3.91 -22.04
N SER A 167 7.82 4.09 -22.84
CA SER A 167 6.48 3.59 -22.53
C SER A 167 6.10 2.47 -23.47
N ASN A 168 5.30 1.49 -22.98
CA ASN A 168 4.69 0.46 -23.81
C ASN A 168 3.58 1.01 -24.73
N PHE A 169 3.09 2.22 -24.46
CA PHE A 169 2.15 2.94 -25.31
C PHE A 169 2.80 4.15 -25.98
N SER A 170 2.52 4.37 -27.26
CA SER A 170 2.64 5.71 -27.84
C SER A 170 1.39 6.51 -27.48
N LYS A 171 1.50 7.84 -27.42
CA LYS A 171 0.35 8.72 -27.13
C LYS A 171 -0.88 8.38 -27.99
N PRO A 172 -0.81 8.27 -29.34
CA PRO A 172 -1.99 7.94 -30.14
C PRO A 172 -2.62 6.59 -29.77
N LYS A 173 -1.82 5.58 -29.43
CA LYS A 173 -2.35 4.27 -28.99
C LYS A 173 -3.04 4.34 -27.63
N TYR A 174 -2.50 5.14 -26.71
CA TYR A 174 -3.11 5.35 -25.40
C TYR A 174 -4.48 6.06 -25.53
N LEU A 175 -4.55 7.13 -26.33
CA LEU A 175 -5.79 7.83 -26.63
C LEU A 175 -6.84 6.90 -27.28
N ALA A 176 -6.41 6.07 -28.23
CA ALA A 176 -7.28 5.07 -28.86
C ALA A 176 -7.78 4.02 -27.85
N ALA A 177 -6.98 3.63 -26.85
CA ALA A 177 -7.40 2.73 -25.79
C ALA A 177 -8.45 3.37 -24.89
N ILE A 178 -8.32 4.68 -24.58
CA ILE A 178 -9.35 5.44 -23.85
C ILE A 178 -10.67 5.44 -24.61
N GLU A 179 -10.66 5.71 -25.92
CA GLU A 179 -11.90 5.70 -26.71
C GLU A 179 -12.56 4.31 -26.74
N LYS A 180 -11.77 3.22 -26.79
CA LYS A 180 -12.31 1.85 -26.68
C LYS A 180 -12.99 1.61 -25.33
N ILE A 181 -12.39 2.11 -24.23
CA ILE A 181 -13.02 2.02 -22.91
C ILE A 181 -14.35 2.79 -22.92
N LYS A 182 -14.41 4.00 -23.48
CA LYS A 182 -15.66 4.77 -23.62
C LYS A 182 -16.72 4.01 -24.45
N GLU A 183 -16.31 3.25 -25.47
CA GLU A 183 -17.20 2.36 -26.21
C GLU A 183 -17.77 1.24 -25.32
N HIS A 184 -16.92 0.61 -24.48
CA HIS A 184 -17.38 -0.40 -23.51
C HIS A 184 -18.36 0.20 -22.51
N ILE A 185 -18.11 1.44 -22.03
CA ILE A 185 -19.04 2.15 -21.14
C ILE A 185 -20.37 2.42 -21.84
N ARG A 186 -20.38 2.91 -23.10
CA ARG A 186 -21.62 3.15 -23.87
C ARG A 186 -22.44 1.87 -24.10
N ARG A 187 -21.78 0.71 -24.17
CA ARG A 187 -22.45 -0.61 -24.31
C ARG A 187 -22.95 -1.15 -22.97
N GLY A 188 -22.61 -0.51 -21.84
CA GLY A 188 -22.95 -0.99 -20.52
C GLY A 188 -22.07 -2.13 -19.99
N ASP A 189 -20.89 -2.37 -20.62
CA ASP A 189 -19.94 -3.39 -20.18
C ASP A 189 -19.26 -3.01 -18.85
N THR A 190 -19.02 -1.72 -18.64
CA THR A 190 -18.38 -1.17 -17.45
C THR A 190 -18.82 0.28 -17.21
N TYR A 191 -18.70 0.76 -15.99
CA TYR A 191 -18.93 2.18 -15.64
C TYR A 191 -17.64 2.97 -15.64
N GLN A 192 -16.54 2.34 -15.22
CA GLN A 192 -15.20 2.91 -15.14
C GLN A 192 -14.17 1.81 -15.36
N THR A 193 -13.07 2.16 -16.02
CA THR A 193 -11.90 1.28 -16.19
C THR A 193 -10.63 2.06 -15.89
N ASN A 194 -9.80 1.54 -14.99
CA ASN A 194 -8.47 2.10 -14.76
C ASN A 194 -7.51 1.62 -15.86
N LEU A 195 -7.07 2.52 -16.73
CA LEU A 195 -6.12 2.22 -17.81
C LEU A 195 -4.70 2.64 -17.40
N THR A 196 -3.72 1.74 -17.56
CA THR A 196 -2.32 2.05 -17.26
C THR A 196 -1.41 1.91 -18.45
N GLN A 197 -0.30 2.67 -18.43
CA GLN A 197 0.87 2.43 -19.28
C GLN A 197 2.06 2.04 -18.41
N GLN A 198 2.92 1.18 -18.93
CA GLN A 198 4.14 0.75 -18.27
C GLN A 198 5.31 1.63 -18.73
N ILE A 199 5.99 2.22 -17.75
CA ILE A 199 7.20 3.01 -17.97
C ILE A 199 8.41 2.17 -17.58
N ARG A 200 9.46 2.25 -18.42
CA ARG A 200 10.74 1.56 -18.21
C ARG A 200 11.90 2.53 -18.35
N ALA A 201 12.91 2.32 -17.51
CA ALA A 201 14.15 3.06 -17.55
C ALA A 201 15.34 2.13 -17.30
N ARG A 202 16.44 2.36 -18.01
CA ARG A 202 17.73 1.77 -17.65
C ARG A 202 18.47 2.75 -16.75
N LEU A 203 18.64 2.39 -15.51
CA LEU A 203 19.30 3.22 -14.49
C LEU A 203 20.82 3.23 -14.73
N PRO A 204 21.50 4.36 -14.52
CA PRO A 204 22.95 4.43 -14.44
C PRO A 204 23.50 3.59 -13.29
N GLU A 205 24.74 3.09 -13.41
CA GLU A 205 25.37 2.22 -12.40
C GLU A 205 25.58 2.93 -11.04
N ASP A 206 25.75 4.23 -11.06
CA ASP A 206 25.92 5.07 -9.88
C ASP A 206 24.59 5.41 -9.16
N LEU A 207 23.46 5.05 -9.75
CA LEU A 207 22.12 5.31 -9.21
C LEU A 207 21.51 4.02 -8.64
N THR A 208 21.67 3.87 -7.34
CA THR A 208 21.19 2.69 -6.60
C THR A 208 19.72 2.81 -6.16
N ALA A 209 19.09 1.68 -5.88
CA ALA A 209 17.73 1.63 -5.34
C ALA A 209 17.58 2.43 -4.03
N GLN A 210 18.62 2.40 -3.18
CA GLN A 210 18.68 3.17 -1.93
C GLN A 210 18.60 4.67 -2.17
N LYS A 211 19.37 5.19 -3.14
CA LYS A 211 19.35 6.61 -3.51
C LYS A 211 17.97 7.02 -4.07
N ILE A 212 17.38 6.17 -4.90
CA ILE A 212 16.04 6.43 -5.49
C ILE A 212 15.00 6.48 -4.38
N PHE A 213 14.99 5.50 -3.46
CA PHE A 213 14.06 5.50 -2.33
C PHE A 213 14.25 6.73 -1.44
N TRP A 214 15.49 7.07 -1.09
CA TRP A 214 15.82 8.26 -0.30
C TRP A 214 15.29 9.54 -0.95
N ASN A 215 15.53 9.72 -2.25
CA ASN A 215 15.05 10.88 -3.00
C ASN A 215 13.52 10.94 -3.04
N LEU A 216 12.87 9.78 -3.26
CA LEU A 216 11.42 9.68 -3.31
C LEU A 216 10.80 10.03 -1.95
N ARG A 217 11.32 9.45 -0.87
CA ARG A 217 10.89 9.71 0.50
C ARG A 217 10.99 11.19 0.89
N LYS A 218 12.10 11.83 0.51
CA LYS A 218 12.35 13.25 0.84
C LYS A 218 11.49 14.22 0.05
N ASN A 219 11.28 13.95 -1.24
CA ASN A 219 10.57 14.88 -2.12
C ASN A 219 9.07 14.59 -2.24
N ASN A 220 8.66 13.37 -1.94
CA ASN A 220 7.27 12.90 -2.05
C ASN A 220 6.94 11.96 -0.88
N PRO A 221 6.97 12.45 0.36
CA PRO A 221 6.60 11.65 1.52
C PRO A 221 5.18 11.11 1.35
N ALA A 222 5.00 9.83 1.67
CA ALA A 222 3.72 9.14 1.50
C ALA A 222 3.45 8.23 2.70
N PRO A 223 2.18 8.02 3.10
CA PRO A 223 1.83 7.24 4.28
C PRO A 223 2.16 5.74 4.15
N PHE A 224 2.41 5.25 2.95
CA PHE A 224 2.74 3.86 2.66
C PHE A 224 3.97 3.76 1.75
N ALA A 225 5.06 4.43 2.14
CA ALA A 225 6.33 4.24 1.45
C ALA A 225 6.91 2.86 1.79
N ALA A 226 7.61 2.23 0.82
CA ALA A 226 8.22 0.93 1.02
C ALA A 226 9.55 0.80 0.27
N PHE A 227 10.51 0.12 0.89
CA PHE A 227 11.74 -0.38 0.30
C PHE A 227 11.89 -1.84 0.66
N LEU A 228 11.69 -2.74 -0.30
CA LEU A 228 11.72 -4.19 -0.07
C LEU A 228 12.75 -4.83 -0.96
N GLN A 229 13.75 -5.46 -0.36
CA GLN A 229 14.71 -6.29 -1.10
C GLN A 229 14.13 -7.68 -1.31
N ARG A 230 14.17 -8.13 -2.55
CA ARG A 230 13.81 -9.46 -3.02
C ARG A 230 15.06 -10.17 -3.53
N LYS A 231 14.93 -11.42 -3.94
CA LYS A 231 16.05 -12.21 -4.45
C LYS A 231 16.77 -11.51 -5.60
N ASP A 232 16.05 -11.10 -6.63
CA ASP A 232 16.62 -10.54 -7.86
C ASP A 232 16.07 -9.13 -8.18
N SER A 233 15.35 -8.51 -7.24
CA SER A 233 14.74 -7.20 -7.44
C SER A 233 14.59 -6.42 -6.15
N THR A 234 14.39 -5.10 -6.30
CA THR A 234 14.04 -4.20 -5.19
C THR A 234 12.74 -3.48 -5.52
N VAL A 235 11.79 -3.49 -4.59
CA VAL A 235 10.55 -2.72 -4.68
C VAL A 235 10.73 -1.38 -3.99
N ILE A 236 10.35 -0.31 -4.66
CA ILE A 236 10.30 1.04 -4.12
C ILE A 236 8.88 1.59 -4.31
N SER A 237 8.26 2.04 -3.23
CA SER A 237 6.91 2.58 -3.25
C SER A 237 6.81 3.91 -2.51
N ALA A 238 5.94 4.79 -2.99
CA ALA A 238 5.43 5.98 -2.30
C ALA A 238 3.90 6.03 -2.45
N SER A 239 3.24 4.94 -2.05
CA SER A 239 1.79 4.84 -2.16
C SER A 239 1.08 5.77 -1.17
N PRO A 240 0.08 6.52 -1.63
CA PRO A 240 -0.75 7.35 -0.76
C PRO A 240 -1.98 6.61 -0.24
N GLU A 241 -2.33 5.44 -0.79
CA GLU A 241 -3.65 4.83 -0.63
C GLU A 241 -3.59 3.53 0.16
N ARG A 242 -4.41 3.43 1.23
CA ARG A 242 -4.65 2.19 1.94
C ARG A 242 -5.61 1.31 1.15
N PHE A 243 -5.26 0.03 1.00
CA PHE A 243 -6.16 -0.96 0.45
C PHE A 243 -7.19 -1.38 1.51
N PHE A 244 -6.72 -1.97 2.59
CA PHE A 244 -7.50 -2.20 3.79
C PHE A 244 -6.60 -2.36 5.02
N ARG A 245 -7.21 -2.19 6.20
CA ARG A 245 -6.63 -2.49 7.50
C ARG A 245 -7.56 -3.44 8.24
N VAL A 246 -7.00 -4.41 8.94
CA VAL A 246 -7.75 -5.26 9.87
C VAL A 246 -7.18 -5.05 11.27
N GLU A 247 -8.05 -4.64 12.17
CA GLU A 247 -7.77 -4.56 13.60
C GLU A 247 -8.48 -5.71 14.29
N SER A 248 -7.79 -6.46 15.13
CA SER A 248 -8.45 -7.47 15.94
C SER A 248 -9.46 -6.86 16.92
N GLY A 249 -10.38 -7.68 17.39
CA GLY A 249 -11.34 -7.23 18.39
C GLY A 249 -10.71 -6.75 19.69
N GLU A 250 -9.58 -7.32 20.08
CA GLU A 250 -8.82 -6.93 21.27
C GLU A 250 -8.21 -5.53 21.12
N TRP A 251 -7.60 -5.25 19.97
CA TRP A 251 -7.05 -3.94 19.64
C TRP A 251 -8.11 -2.82 19.65
N ARG A 252 -9.28 -3.11 19.09
CA ARG A 252 -10.41 -2.17 19.05
C ARG A 252 -10.89 -1.80 20.46
N ALA A 253 -11.05 -2.78 21.34
CA ALA A 253 -11.47 -2.55 22.72
C ALA A 253 -10.49 -1.67 23.51
N GLU A 254 -9.20 -1.74 23.22
CA GLU A 254 -8.19 -0.88 23.84
C GLU A 254 -8.16 0.55 23.27
N SER A 255 -8.34 0.72 21.96
CA SER A 255 -8.37 2.03 21.32
C SER A 255 -9.59 2.86 21.75
N GLU A 256 -10.75 2.22 21.90
CA GLU A 256 -11.98 2.87 22.37
C GLU A 256 -11.90 3.30 23.85
N LYS A 257 -11.19 2.54 24.70
CA LYS A 257 -10.94 2.93 26.11
C LYS A 257 -10.04 4.15 26.25
N LYS A 258 -9.16 4.43 25.26
CA LYS A 258 -8.25 5.60 25.25
C LYS A 258 -8.91 6.86 24.68
N SER A 259 -9.97 6.73 23.90
CA SER A 259 -10.75 7.86 23.37
C SER A 259 -11.77 8.31 24.42
N SER A 260 -11.40 9.30 25.24
CA SER A 260 -12.28 9.89 26.28
C SER A 260 -13.41 10.77 25.74
N TYR A 261 -13.69 10.73 24.44
CA TYR A 261 -14.87 11.39 23.86
C TYR A 261 -16.05 10.42 23.91
N GLN A 262 -16.95 10.68 24.85
CA GLN A 262 -18.24 10.01 24.98
C GLN A 262 -19.04 10.16 23.69
N CYS A 263 -19.04 9.15 22.85
CA CYS A 263 -20.11 8.96 21.87
C CYS A 263 -21.22 8.16 22.55
N SER A 264 -22.28 8.86 22.95
CA SER A 264 -23.41 8.34 23.73
C SER A 264 -24.44 7.55 22.93
N THR A 265 -24.06 6.90 21.81
CA THR A 265 -25.00 6.20 20.92
C THR A 265 -24.68 4.73 20.64
N LEU A 266 -23.88 4.07 21.48
CA LEU A 266 -23.57 2.65 21.30
C LEU A 266 -24.53 1.74 22.09
N ASN A 267 -25.71 1.45 21.52
CA ASN A 267 -26.51 0.26 21.83
C ASN A 267 -26.02 -0.96 21.04
N SER A 268 -24.72 -1.09 20.76
CA SER A 268 -24.18 -2.30 20.13
C SER A 268 -24.05 -3.41 21.18
N PRO A 269 -24.49 -4.65 20.86
CA PRO A 269 -24.31 -5.78 21.77
C PRO A 269 -22.83 -5.96 22.10
N LEU A 270 -22.49 -6.34 23.33
CA LEU A 270 -21.11 -6.59 23.78
C LEU A 270 -20.35 -7.57 22.86
N SER A 271 -21.05 -8.47 22.16
CA SER A 271 -20.48 -9.41 21.21
C SER A 271 -19.87 -8.77 19.95
N THR A 272 -20.30 -7.55 19.58
CA THR A 272 -19.77 -6.83 18.41
C THR A 272 -18.46 -6.09 18.70
N LEU A 273 -18.15 -5.81 19.96
CA LEU A 273 -16.92 -5.16 20.40
C LEU A 273 -15.68 -6.06 20.27
N HIS A 274 -15.86 -7.38 20.11
CA HIS A 274 -14.76 -8.35 20.02
C HIS A 274 -14.55 -8.89 18.60
N SER A 275 -15.40 -8.52 17.64
CA SER A 275 -15.20 -8.92 16.25
C SER A 275 -14.10 -8.08 15.59
N PRO A 276 -13.19 -8.69 14.80
CA PRO A 276 -12.18 -7.93 14.07
C PRO A 276 -12.83 -6.91 13.14
N LEU A 277 -12.28 -5.70 13.11
CA LEU A 277 -12.75 -4.61 12.25
C LEU A 277 -11.90 -4.54 10.99
N ILE A 278 -12.54 -4.58 9.83
CA ILE A 278 -11.89 -4.23 8.57
C ILE A 278 -12.29 -2.81 8.16
N SER A 279 -11.28 -2.02 7.75
CA SER A 279 -11.46 -0.66 7.26
C SER A 279 -10.80 -0.49 5.91
N ALA A 280 -11.47 0.16 4.96
CA ALA A 280 -10.92 0.53 3.65
C ALA A 280 -11.10 2.03 3.43
N SER A 281 -10.10 2.68 2.82
CA SER A 281 -10.09 4.14 2.65
C SER A 281 -9.72 4.54 1.21
N PRO A 282 -10.65 4.38 0.24
CA PRO A 282 -10.39 4.75 -1.14
C PRO A 282 -10.26 6.26 -1.30
N ILE A 283 -9.31 6.64 -2.17
CA ILE A 283 -9.04 8.04 -2.53
C ILE A 283 -9.49 8.27 -3.97
N LYS A 284 -10.30 9.31 -4.19
CA LYS A 284 -10.63 9.85 -5.50
C LYS A 284 -10.67 11.37 -5.43
N GLY A 285 -10.14 12.02 -6.46
CA GLY A 285 -10.00 13.46 -6.45
C GLY A 285 -8.76 13.93 -5.67
N THR A 286 -7.96 14.73 -6.32
CA THR A 286 -6.73 15.30 -5.76
C THR A 286 -6.53 16.72 -6.30
N ARG A 287 -6.16 17.66 -5.43
CA ARG A 287 -5.71 18.99 -5.81
C ARG A 287 -4.39 19.30 -5.11
N PRO A 288 -3.50 20.06 -5.74
CA PRO A 288 -2.29 20.53 -5.08
C PRO A 288 -2.63 21.54 -3.97
N ARG A 289 -1.68 21.78 -3.07
CA ARG A 289 -1.76 22.90 -2.13
C ARG A 289 -1.54 24.20 -2.89
N GLY A 290 -2.24 25.25 -2.47
CA GLY A 290 -1.99 26.62 -2.93
C GLY A 290 -0.68 27.19 -2.36
N THR A 291 -0.24 28.29 -2.91
CA THR A 291 0.93 29.05 -2.43
C THR A 291 0.61 29.91 -1.20
N ASN A 292 -0.68 30.13 -0.94
CA ASN A 292 -1.21 30.90 0.17
C ASN A 292 -2.60 30.38 0.60
N PHE A 293 -3.13 30.91 1.70
CA PHE A 293 -4.41 30.48 2.28
C PHE A 293 -5.62 30.66 1.34
N GLU A 294 -5.63 31.73 0.53
CA GLU A 294 -6.76 32.01 -0.39
C GLU A 294 -6.78 30.98 -1.53
N GLU A 295 -5.62 30.67 -2.11
CA GLU A 295 -5.50 29.63 -3.12
C GLU A 295 -5.84 28.25 -2.56
N ASP A 296 -5.40 27.94 -1.33
CA ASP A 296 -5.78 26.70 -0.65
C ASP A 296 -7.31 26.58 -0.56
N LEU A 297 -7.99 27.62 -0.15
CA LEU A 297 -9.45 27.62 -0.02
C LEU A 297 -10.17 27.45 -1.37
N ILE A 298 -9.64 28.06 -2.43
CA ILE A 298 -10.17 27.89 -3.79
C ILE A 298 -10.04 26.42 -4.23
N LEU A 299 -8.85 25.82 -4.09
CA LEU A 299 -8.59 24.45 -4.49
C LEU A 299 -9.39 23.42 -3.66
N GLN A 300 -9.58 23.67 -2.36
CA GLN A 300 -10.46 22.87 -1.51
C GLN A 300 -11.91 22.92 -2.01
N ASN A 301 -12.44 24.12 -2.25
CA ASN A 301 -13.82 24.29 -2.71
C ASN A 301 -14.02 23.70 -4.12
N GLU A 302 -13.02 23.81 -5.00
CA GLU A 302 -13.04 23.17 -6.33
C GLU A 302 -13.12 21.63 -6.18
N LEU A 303 -12.33 21.04 -5.30
CA LEU A 303 -12.33 19.59 -5.05
C LEU A 303 -13.66 19.13 -4.43
N LEU A 304 -14.14 19.83 -3.42
CA LEU A 304 -15.43 19.52 -2.76
C LEU A 304 -16.62 19.68 -3.71
N GLY A 305 -16.57 20.66 -4.62
CA GLY A 305 -17.60 20.92 -5.63
C GLY A 305 -17.49 20.06 -6.89
N SER A 306 -16.45 19.21 -7.03
CA SER A 306 -16.26 18.38 -8.20
C SER A 306 -17.27 17.22 -8.24
N GLU A 307 -18.29 17.34 -9.07
CA GLU A 307 -19.29 16.27 -9.28
C GLU A 307 -18.65 14.98 -9.80
N LYS A 308 -17.66 15.10 -10.73
CA LYS A 308 -16.91 13.97 -11.27
C LYS A 308 -16.17 13.21 -10.17
N ASP A 309 -15.33 13.91 -9.38
CA ASP A 309 -14.52 13.27 -8.33
C ASP A 309 -15.40 12.60 -7.27
N ARG A 310 -16.52 13.24 -6.91
CA ARG A 310 -17.51 12.68 -5.96
C ARG A 310 -18.23 11.44 -6.53
N ALA A 311 -18.67 11.48 -7.78
CA ALA A 311 -19.34 10.35 -8.43
C ALA A 311 -18.41 9.13 -8.55
N GLU A 312 -17.14 9.34 -8.92
CA GLU A 312 -16.13 8.29 -8.96
C GLU A 312 -15.86 7.71 -7.56
N ASN A 313 -15.77 8.57 -6.53
CA ASN A 313 -15.56 8.12 -5.15
C ASN A 313 -16.74 7.26 -4.66
N VAL A 314 -17.97 7.72 -4.83
CA VAL A 314 -19.20 7.00 -4.45
C VAL A 314 -19.30 5.64 -5.15
N MET A 315 -18.93 5.55 -6.42
CA MET A 315 -18.93 4.28 -7.15
C MET A 315 -17.92 3.29 -6.56
N ILE A 316 -16.73 3.74 -6.19
CA ILE A 316 -15.71 2.87 -5.55
C ILE A 316 -16.14 2.48 -4.14
N VAL A 317 -16.77 3.38 -3.39
CA VAL A 317 -17.35 3.07 -2.07
C VAL A 317 -18.38 1.96 -2.19
N ASP A 318 -19.26 2.02 -3.19
CA ASP A 318 -20.30 0.99 -3.39
C ASP A 318 -19.69 -0.37 -3.79
N LEU A 319 -18.66 -0.36 -4.62
CA LEU A 319 -17.90 -1.56 -4.97
C LEU A 319 -17.24 -2.18 -3.72
N LEU A 320 -16.59 -1.38 -2.88
CA LEU A 320 -15.96 -1.85 -1.64
C LEU A 320 -16.99 -2.34 -0.62
N ARG A 321 -18.15 -1.69 -0.50
CA ARG A 321 -19.24 -2.18 0.33
C ARG A 321 -19.71 -3.57 -0.10
N ASN A 322 -19.81 -3.81 -1.41
CA ASN A 322 -20.13 -5.14 -1.95
C ASN A 322 -19.01 -6.16 -1.60
N ASP A 323 -17.73 -5.79 -1.77
CA ASP A 323 -16.60 -6.68 -1.45
C ASP A 323 -16.57 -7.03 0.04
N LEU A 324 -16.69 -6.03 0.94
CA LEU A 324 -16.72 -6.23 2.38
C LEU A 324 -17.98 -6.98 2.85
N GLY A 325 -19.13 -6.76 2.20
CA GLY A 325 -20.38 -7.47 2.51
C GLY A 325 -20.27 -9.00 2.33
N ARG A 326 -19.30 -9.47 1.55
CA ARG A 326 -19.03 -10.92 1.37
C ARG A 326 -18.36 -11.58 2.58
N ILE A 327 -17.71 -10.82 3.44
CA ILE A 327 -16.89 -11.31 4.57
C ILE A 327 -17.29 -10.74 5.92
N CYS A 328 -18.03 -9.64 5.95
CA CYS A 328 -18.48 -9.00 7.18
C CYS A 328 -19.82 -9.56 7.68
N GLU A 329 -20.13 -9.32 8.94
CA GLU A 329 -21.41 -9.60 9.55
C GLU A 329 -22.52 -8.82 8.82
N PHE A 330 -23.68 -9.43 8.70
CA PHE A 330 -24.81 -8.79 8.03
C PHE A 330 -25.23 -7.50 8.75
N GLY A 331 -25.30 -6.39 7.98
CA GLY A 331 -25.67 -5.08 8.51
C GLY A 331 -24.54 -4.32 9.22
N SER A 332 -23.29 -4.88 9.28
CA SER A 332 -22.15 -4.22 9.92
C SER A 332 -21.33 -3.34 8.98
N VAL A 333 -21.53 -3.48 7.66
CA VAL A 333 -20.80 -2.65 6.68
C VAL A 333 -21.43 -1.27 6.61
N GLU A 334 -20.68 -0.27 7.04
CA GLU A 334 -21.11 1.13 7.08
C GLU A 334 -20.08 2.06 6.44
N VAL A 335 -20.56 3.18 5.92
CA VAL A 335 -19.72 4.27 5.40
C VAL A 335 -19.59 5.31 6.50
N GLU A 336 -18.46 5.30 7.20
CA GLU A 336 -18.18 6.25 8.29
C GLU A 336 -17.99 7.66 7.75
N LYS A 337 -17.24 7.79 6.63
CA LYS A 337 -16.99 9.06 5.95
C LYS A 337 -17.21 8.89 4.46
N LEU A 338 -17.89 9.85 3.83
CA LEU A 338 -18.16 9.85 2.39
C LEU A 338 -17.66 11.15 1.75
N CYS A 339 -16.65 11.03 0.88
CA CYS A 339 -16.04 12.18 0.18
C CYS A 339 -15.57 13.27 1.16
N ASP A 340 -14.91 12.86 2.25
CA ASP A 340 -14.35 13.79 3.23
C ASP A 340 -13.05 14.39 2.72
N LEU A 341 -12.82 15.68 3.03
CA LEU A 341 -11.62 16.38 2.58
C LEU A 341 -10.47 16.12 3.55
N GLU A 342 -9.44 15.42 3.10
CA GLU A 342 -8.18 15.29 3.83
C GLU A 342 -7.14 16.30 3.32
N THR A 343 -6.52 17.00 4.27
CA THR A 343 -5.47 18.00 3.99
C THR A 343 -4.10 17.40 4.33
N HIS A 344 -3.28 17.23 3.32
CA HIS A 344 -1.89 16.79 3.47
C HIS A 344 -0.91 17.96 3.22
N PRO A 345 0.36 17.82 3.60
CA PRO A 345 1.34 18.90 3.42
C PRO A 345 1.47 19.41 1.98
N THR A 346 1.27 18.54 0.98
CA THR A 346 1.50 18.85 -0.44
C THR A 346 0.24 18.85 -1.30
N LEU A 347 -0.90 18.33 -0.76
CA LEU A 347 -2.11 18.13 -1.56
C LEU A 347 -3.37 17.94 -0.70
N PHE A 348 -4.52 18.06 -1.35
CA PHE A 348 -5.84 17.72 -0.83
C PHE A 348 -6.35 16.44 -1.49
N HIS A 349 -7.03 15.59 -0.72
CA HIS A 349 -7.69 14.38 -1.20
C HIS A 349 -9.16 14.35 -0.78
N LEU A 350 -10.03 13.76 -1.63
CA LEU A 350 -11.33 13.27 -1.19
C LEU A 350 -11.19 11.80 -0.82
N VAL A 351 -11.43 11.51 0.45
CA VAL A 351 -11.30 10.17 1.03
C VAL A 351 -12.66 9.72 1.55
N SER A 352 -13.00 8.47 1.33
CA SER A 352 -14.13 7.84 2.01
C SER A 352 -13.60 6.74 2.93
N THR A 353 -14.30 6.46 4.01
CA THR A 353 -13.96 5.38 4.95
C THR A 353 -15.13 4.42 5.07
N ILE A 354 -14.87 3.14 4.79
CA ILE A 354 -15.83 2.05 4.91
C ILE A 354 -15.31 1.09 5.96
N ASN A 355 -16.17 0.78 6.94
CA ASN A 355 -15.86 -0.16 8.01
C ASN A 355 -16.80 -1.36 7.96
N GLY A 356 -16.35 -2.49 8.51
CA GLY A 356 -17.20 -3.67 8.69
C GLY A 356 -16.63 -4.61 9.75
N ASN A 357 -17.50 -5.28 10.51
CA ASN A 357 -17.09 -6.31 11.45
C ASN A 357 -16.95 -7.64 10.71
N LEU A 358 -15.77 -8.24 10.72
CA LEU A 358 -15.54 -9.52 10.07
C LEU A 358 -16.34 -10.62 10.77
N ARG A 359 -16.90 -11.53 9.98
CA ARG A 359 -17.56 -12.73 10.54
C ARG A 359 -16.55 -13.63 11.25
N ALA A 360 -17.00 -14.38 12.23
CA ALA A 360 -16.23 -15.45 12.85
C ALA A 360 -15.69 -16.41 11.77
N ASN A 361 -14.47 -16.91 11.97
CA ASN A 361 -13.76 -17.84 11.07
C ASN A 361 -13.29 -17.28 9.71
N ILE A 362 -13.38 -15.97 9.47
CA ILE A 362 -12.75 -15.36 8.30
C ILE A 362 -11.23 -15.41 8.46
N LYS A 363 -10.55 -15.86 7.41
CA LYS A 363 -9.09 -15.89 7.29
C LYS A 363 -8.58 -14.77 6.41
N PHE A 364 -7.29 -14.52 6.42
CA PHE A 364 -6.65 -13.57 5.51
C PHE A 364 -6.95 -13.89 4.04
N SER A 365 -6.90 -15.17 3.68
CA SER A 365 -7.24 -15.64 2.32
C SER A 365 -8.66 -15.28 1.88
N ASP A 366 -9.63 -15.30 2.80
CA ASP A 366 -11.02 -14.93 2.49
C ASP A 366 -11.14 -13.45 2.20
N ILE A 367 -10.39 -12.61 2.93
CA ILE A 367 -10.33 -11.17 2.68
C ILE A 367 -9.74 -10.90 1.29
N ILE A 368 -8.63 -11.55 0.95
CA ILE A 368 -8.02 -11.41 -0.37
C ILE A 368 -8.96 -11.90 -1.48
N ARG A 369 -9.64 -13.03 -1.32
CA ARG A 369 -10.65 -13.51 -2.29
C ARG A 369 -11.83 -12.54 -2.48
N ALA A 370 -12.22 -11.85 -1.43
CA ALA A 370 -13.34 -10.92 -1.49
C ALA A 370 -12.96 -9.56 -2.11
N ALA A 371 -11.81 -9.01 -1.74
CA ALA A 371 -11.49 -7.61 -2.01
C ALA A 371 -10.44 -7.41 -3.11
N PHE A 372 -9.51 -8.36 -3.33
CA PHE A 372 -8.39 -8.19 -4.26
C PHE A 372 -8.75 -8.58 -5.71
N PRO A 373 -8.26 -7.83 -6.71
CA PRO A 373 -7.56 -6.55 -6.62
C PRO A 373 -8.47 -5.41 -6.17
N CYS A 374 -7.87 -4.33 -5.65
CA CYS A 374 -8.61 -3.15 -5.17
C CYS A 374 -9.51 -2.56 -6.26
N GLY A 375 -10.71 -2.14 -5.88
CA GLY A 375 -11.67 -1.53 -6.79
C GLY A 375 -11.18 -0.22 -7.43
N SER A 376 -10.43 0.59 -6.67
CA SER A 376 -9.94 1.91 -7.11
C SER A 376 -8.98 1.83 -8.31
N ILE A 377 -8.27 0.69 -8.46
CA ILE A 377 -7.29 0.46 -9.54
C ILE A 377 -7.78 -0.52 -10.62
N THR A 378 -9.01 -0.99 -10.51
CA THR A 378 -9.69 -1.83 -11.52
C THR A 378 -10.83 -1.06 -12.15
N GLY A 379 -11.99 -1.09 -11.57
CA GLY A 379 -13.22 -0.42 -11.99
C GLY A 379 -14.46 -1.26 -11.67
N ALA A 380 -15.61 -0.87 -12.18
CA ALA A 380 -16.89 -1.48 -11.87
C ALA A 380 -17.69 -1.82 -13.14
N PRO A 381 -18.24 -3.05 -13.27
CA PRO A 381 -18.07 -4.24 -12.41
C PRO A 381 -16.65 -4.83 -12.48
N LYS A 382 -16.09 -5.27 -11.35
CA LYS A 382 -14.67 -5.63 -11.19
C LYS A 382 -14.17 -6.64 -12.23
N ILE A 383 -14.78 -7.83 -12.31
CA ILE A 383 -14.32 -8.93 -13.18
C ILE A 383 -14.36 -8.51 -14.65
N ARG A 384 -15.47 -7.90 -15.09
CA ARG A 384 -15.59 -7.46 -16.48
C ARG A 384 -14.56 -6.40 -16.83
N THR A 385 -14.33 -5.47 -15.91
CA THR A 385 -13.31 -4.42 -16.09
C THR A 385 -11.91 -5.00 -16.15
N MET A 386 -11.57 -6.00 -15.31
CA MET A 386 -10.28 -6.71 -15.38
C MET A 386 -10.07 -7.39 -16.74
N GLN A 387 -11.11 -7.95 -17.36
CA GLN A 387 -11.04 -8.51 -18.71
C GLN A 387 -10.76 -7.42 -19.76
N ILE A 388 -11.43 -6.27 -19.68
CA ILE A 388 -11.20 -5.12 -20.56
C ILE A 388 -9.78 -4.58 -20.41
N ILE A 389 -9.27 -4.46 -19.18
CA ILE A 389 -7.89 -4.07 -18.88
C ILE A 389 -6.91 -5.05 -19.55
N ASP A 390 -7.14 -6.37 -19.38
CA ASP A 390 -6.27 -7.38 -19.99
C ASP A 390 -6.31 -7.33 -21.52
N GLU A 391 -7.44 -6.95 -22.11
CA GLU A 391 -7.61 -6.76 -23.53
C GLU A 391 -6.80 -5.57 -24.09
N LEU A 392 -6.79 -4.45 -23.36
CA LEU A 392 -6.28 -3.18 -23.87
C LEU A 392 -4.82 -2.91 -23.49
N GLU A 393 -4.38 -3.33 -22.30
CA GLU A 393 -3.00 -3.13 -21.86
C GLU A 393 -2.04 -4.11 -22.53
N THR A 394 -0.95 -3.60 -23.09
CA THR A 394 0.01 -4.38 -23.88
C THR A 394 1.16 -4.96 -23.03
N ALA A 395 1.26 -4.61 -21.77
CA ALA A 395 2.23 -5.13 -20.81
C ALA A 395 1.52 -5.60 -19.53
N PRO A 396 2.07 -6.60 -18.81
CA PRO A 396 1.52 -7.00 -17.53
C PRO A 396 1.77 -5.91 -16.48
N ARG A 397 0.86 -5.77 -15.52
CA ARG A 397 0.99 -4.79 -14.44
C ARG A 397 2.06 -5.18 -13.42
N GLY A 398 2.32 -6.47 -13.22
CA GLY A 398 3.23 -6.98 -12.19
C GLY A 398 2.75 -6.61 -10.79
N LEU A 399 3.66 -6.08 -9.96
CA LEU A 399 3.30 -5.57 -8.65
C LEU A 399 2.51 -4.26 -8.73
N SER A 400 2.72 -3.44 -9.76
CA SER A 400 1.94 -2.21 -9.92
C SER A 400 0.44 -2.52 -9.94
N MET A 401 -0.35 -1.78 -9.17
CA MET A 401 -1.79 -2.04 -8.97
C MET A 401 -2.08 -3.34 -8.16
N GLY A 402 -1.06 -3.97 -7.58
CA GLY A 402 -1.20 -5.00 -6.56
C GLY A 402 -1.28 -4.40 -5.15
N THR A 403 -0.70 -5.08 -4.16
CA THR A 403 -0.67 -4.60 -2.77
C THR A 403 0.66 -4.87 -2.10
N ILE A 404 1.01 -3.99 -1.15
CA ILE A 404 2.15 -4.12 -0.22
C ILE A 404 1.57 -4.04 1.18
N GLY A 405 1.97 -4.95 2.07
CA GLY A 405 1.45 -4.94 3.41
C GLY A 405 2.32 -5.67 4.42
N TYR A 406 1.83 -5.65 5.65
CA TYR A 406 2.45 -6.36 6.75
C TYR A 406 1.40 -6.99 7.66
N SER A 407 1.86 -7.97 8.45
CA SER A 407 1.10 -8.64 9.49
C SER A 407 1.88 -8.63 10.79
N ILE A 408 1.22 -8.24 11.86
CA ILE A 408 1.77 -8.22 13.22
C ILE A 408 0.80 -8.97 14.15
N PRO A 409 1.28 -9.98 14.93
CA PRO A 409 0.45 -10.63 15.93
C PRO A 409 -0.05 -9.65 16.99
N ASP A 410 -1.32 -9.74 17.37
CA ASP A 410 -1.95 -8.84 18.36
C ASP A 410 -1.23 -8.84 19.71
N SER A 411 -0.79 -10.01 20.17
CA SER A 411 -0.04 -10.16 21.41
C SER A 411 1.26 -9.36 21.46
N ARG A 412 1.72 -8.84 20.28
CA ARG A 412 3.03 -8.20 20.14
C ARG A 412 3.00 -6.69 19.94
N PHE A 413 1.83 -6.11 19.70
CA PHE A 413 1.71 -4.67 19.40
C PHE A 413 1.26 -3.82 20.58
N GLN A 414 1.31 -4.33 21.82
CA GLN A 414 0.94 -3.55 23.01
C GLN A 414 1.92 -2.39 23.25
N ILE A 415 1.42 -1.17 23.12
CA ILE A 415 2.12 0.04 23.57
C ILE A 415 2.15 0.00 25.11
N PRO A 416 3.32 0.26 25.78
CA PRO A 416 3.45 0.06 27.22
C PRO A 416 2.72 1.14 28.00
N ASP A 417 1.47 0.94 28.36
CA ASP A 417 0.76 1.63 29.46
C ASP A 417 -0.60 0.98 29.79
N SER A 418 -0.96 -0.14 29.14
CA SER A 418 -2.24 -0.83 29.42
C SER A 418 -1.99 -2.14 30.17
N LYS A 419 -2.34 -2.14 31.45
CA LYS A 419 -2.56 -3.37 32.22
C LYS A 419 -3.99 -3.82 31.91
N SER A 420 -4.19 -4.79 31.05
CA SER A 420 -5.46 -5.48 30.89
C SER A 420 -5.25 -6.99 30.85
N ASP A 421 -6.01 -7.70 31.66
CA ASP A 421 -6.13 -9.16 31.60
C ASP A 421 -6.83 -9.51 30.27
N ILE A 422 -6.10 -10.13 29.34
CA ILE A 422 -6.58 -10.48 28.01
C ILE A 422 -7.38 -11.77 28.10
N HIS A 423 -8.70 -11.68 27.92
CA HIS A 423 -9.54 -12.83 27.62
C HIS A 423 -9.52 -13.08 26.10
N HIS A 424 -9.02 -14.25 25.70
CA HIS A 424 -9.02 -14.64 24.29
C HIS A 424 -10.44 -14.64 23.71
N SER A 425 -10.66 -13.80 22.70
CA SER A 425 -11.88 -13.81 21.89
C SER A 425 -11.90 -15.05 20.99
N PRO A 426 -13.06 -15.63 20.67
CA PRO A 426 -13.19 -16.74 19.74
C PRO A 426 -12.97 -16.35 18.26
N SER A 427 -12.42 -15.17 17.96
CA SER A 427 -12.10 -14.74 16.59
C SER A 427 -10.90 -15.51 16.05
N THR A 428 -10.91 -15.84 14.76
CA THR A 428 -9.81 -16.56 14.09
C THR A 428 -8.70 -15.63 13.59
N ILE A 429 -8.91 -14.30 13.60
CA ILE A 429 -7.90 -13.31 13.25
C ILE A 429 -7.31 -12.74 14.54
N HIS A 430 -6.07 -13.15 14.83
CA HIS A 430 -5.27 -12.68 15.95
C HIS A 430 -4.10 -11.80 15.47
N HIS A 431 -4.26 -11.16 14.33
CA HIS A 431 -3.24 -10.33 13.70
C HIS A 431 -3.82 -8.99 13.27
N TYR A 432 -3.00 -7.97 13.42
CA TYR A 432 -3.19 -6.70 12.76
C TYR A 432 -2.62 -6.78 11.34
N TYR A 433 -3.40 -6.36 10.35
CA TYR A 433 -2.96 -6.24 8.96
C TYR A 433 -3.14 -4.80 8.49
N ASP A 434 -2.15 -4.28 7.77
CA ASP A 434 -2.30 -3.00 7.06
C ASP A 434 -1.67 -3.12 5.66
N LEU A 435 -2.47 -2.93 4.65
CA LEU A 435 -2.10 -3.08 3.26
C LEU A 435 -2.37 -1.81 2.47
N SER A 436 -1.42 -1.45 1.62
CA SER A 436 -1.55 -0.35 0.68
C SER A 436 -1.77 -0.84 -0.74
N VAL A 437 -2.42 -0.05 -1.57
CA VAL A 437 -2.46 -0.26 -3.02
C VAL A 437 -1.09 0.04 -3.60
N ALA A 438 -0.51 -0.86 -4.39
CA ALA A 438 0.81 -0.68 -4.97
C ALA A 438 0.78 0.29 -6.18
N ILE A 439 0.37 1.54 -5.94
CA ILE A 439 0.49 2.67 -6.89
C ILE A 439 1.70 3.52 -6.53
N ARG A 440 2.20 4.30 -7.47
CA ARG A 440 3.49 5.01 -7.32
C ARG A 440 4.59 4.05 -6.85
N THR A 441 4.57 2.84 -7.42
CA THR A 441 5.42 1.72 -7.03
C THR A 441 6.27 1.30 -8.22
N MET A 442 7.57 1.18 -7.99
CA MET A 442 8.59 0.81 -8.96
C MET A 442 9.24 -0.50 -8.53
N VAL A 443 9.49 -1.39 -9.49
CA VAL A 443 10.32 -2.59 -9.28
C VAL A 443 11.61 -2.42 -10.08
N ILE A 444 12.75 -2.62 -9.42
CA ILE A 444 14.08 -2.52 -10.02
C ILE A 444 14.66 -3.92 -10.10
N HIS A 445 14.89 -4.41 -11.32
CA HIS A 445 15.59 -5.66 -11.64
C HIS A 445 16.98 -5.32 -12.20
N GLY A 446 18.02 -5.59 -11.43
CA GLY A 446 19.36 -5.13 -11.78
C GLY A 446 19.39 -3.62 -12.01
N GLN A 447 19.61 -3.18 -13.24
CA GLN A 447 19.58 -1.75 -13.61
C GLN A 447 18.31 -1.32 -14.34
N THR A 448 17.29 -2.15 -14.39
CA THR A 448 16.04 -1.79 -15.08
C THR A 448 14.94 -1.49 -14.08
N ALA A 449 14.47 -0.26 -14.09
CA ALA A 449 13.31 0.19 -13.34
C ALA A 449 12.03 0.05 -14.17
N VAL A 450 10.97 -0.51 -13.57
CA VAL A 450 9.67 -0.71 -14.22
C VAL A 450 8.56 -0.27 -13.28
N PHE A 451 7.59 0.49 -13.77
CA PHE A 451 6.41 0.89 -13.02
C PHE A 451 5.25 1.24 -13.95
N ASN A 452 4.02 1.10 -13.48
CA ASN A 452 2.83 1.49 -14.22
C ASN A 452 2.23 2.77 -13.65
N VAL A 453 1.70 3.58 -14.56
CA VAL A 453 0.94 4.79 -14.25
C VAL A 453 -0.32 4.85 -15.10
N GLY A 454 -1.40 5.41 -14.54
CA GLY A 454 -2.67 5.47 -15.24
C GLY A 454 -3.75 6.22 -14.48
N GLY A 455 -4.95 6.14 -14.99
CA GLY A 455 -6.13 6.80 -14.42
C GLY A 455 -7.43 6.06 -14.69
N GLY A 456 -8.46 6.39 -13.93
CA GLY A 456 -9.81 5.89 -14.12
C GLY A 456 -10.47 6.60 -15.29
N ILE A 457 -10.89 5.83 -16.30
CA ILE A 457 -11.58 6.34 -17.49
C ILE A 457 -13.08 6.16 -17.30
N VAL A 458 -13.82 7.25 -17.39
CA VAL A 458 -15.28 7.32 -17.36
C VAL A 458 -15.83 7.86 -18.69
N ILE A 459 -17.15 7.88 -18.85
CA ILE A 459 -17.77 8.31 -20.10
C ILE A 459 -17.41 9.76 -20.51
N ASP A 460 -17.29 10.65 -19.51
CA ASP A 460 -16.98 12.06 -19.70
C ASP A 460 -15.46 12.35 -19.76
N SER A 461 -14.59 11.33 -19.66
CA SER A 461 -13.16 11.51 -19.76
C SER A 461 -12.76 12.09 -21.12
N ASP A 462 -11.97 13.15 -21.11
CA ASP A 462 -11.29 13.68 -22.28
C ASP A 462 -9.94 12.94 -22.47
N PRO A 463 -9.70 12.27 -23.59
CA PRO A 463 -8.51 11.45 -23.78
C PRO A 463 -7.18 12.18 -23.60
N GLU A 464 -7.09 13.42 -24.07
CA GLU A 464 -5.85 14.21 -23.94
C GLU A 464 -5.58 14.56 -22.47
N THR A 465 -6.60 15.01 -21.76
CA THR A 465 -6.51 15.34 -20.33
C THR A 465 -6.13 14.11 -19.49
N GLU A 466 -6.74 12.96 -19.75
CA GLU A 466 -6.40 11.71 -19.03
C GLU A 466 -4.95 11.25 -19.31
N TYR A 467 -4.47 11.43 -20.54
CA TYR A 467 -3.06 11.14 -20.87
C TYR A 467 -2.11 12.06 -20.10
N GLU A 468 -2.38 13.36 -20.09
CA GLU A 468 -1.58 14.38 -19.36
C GLU A 468 -1.58 14.08 -17.84
N GLU A 469 -2.74 13.71 -17.28
CA GLU A 469 -2.86 13.31 -15.87
C GLU A 469 -2.00 12.07 -15.56
N THR A 470 -1.97 11.10 -16.46
CA THR A 470 -1.11 9.91 -16.33
C THR A 470 0.36 10.29 -16.25
N LEU A 471 0.83 11.23 -17.10
CA LEU A 471 2.22 11.72 -17.06
C LEU A 471 2.50 12.49 -15.77
N LEU A 472 1.53 13.27 -15.29
CA LEU A 472 1.66 13.96 -14.01
C LEU A 472 1.84 12.99 -12.85
N LYS A 473 1.09 11.88 -12.84
CA LYS A 473 1.23 10.83 -11.82
C LYS A 473 2.58 10.11 -11.87
N ALA A 474 3.22 10.02 -13.05
CA ALA A 474 4.57 9.48 -13.20
C ALA A 474 5.65 10.39 -12.61
N LYS A 475 5.39 11.70 -12.53
CA LYS A 475 6.40 12.74 -12.24
C LYS A 475 7.18 12.52 -10.94
N ALA A 476 6.52 12.01 -9.89
CA ALA A 476 7.18 11.75 -8.61
C ALA A 476 8.25 10.67 -8.74
N LEU A 477 7.90 9.54 -9.34
CA LEU A 477 8.85 8.44 -9.58
C LEU A 477 9.95 8.84 -10.54
N LEU A 478 9.60 9.49 -11.66
CA LEU A 478 10.58 9.97 -12.65
C LEU A 478 11.60 10.91 -12.00
N LYS A 479 11.14 11.88 -11.21
CA LYS A 479 12.00 12.84 -10.54
C LYS A 479 12.97 12.17 -9.55
N ALA A 480 12.56 11.06 -8.91
CA ALA A 480 13.40 10.36 -7.93
C ALA A 480 14.68 9.78 -8.54
N PHE A 481 14.69 9.48 -9.84
CA PHE A 481 15.86 8.94 -10.56
C PHE A 481 16.32 9.80 -11.76
N GLY A 482 15.80 11.01 -11.94
CA GLY A 482 16.16 11.87 -13.06
C GLY A 482 15.55 11.42 -14.41
N GLY A 483 14.44 10.68 -14.38
CA GLY A 483 13.76 10.20 -15.58
C GLY A 483 13.10 11.33 -16.38
N LYS A 484 13.17 11.23 -17.70
CA LYS A 484 12.50 12.15 -18.63
C LYS A 484 11.79 11.35 -19.71
N LEU A 485 10.48 11.60 -19.83
CA LEU A 485 9.61 11.13 -20.90
C LEU A 485 9.77 11.96 -22.16
#